data_fe9a6f610640e82a37b4c51a320f8c35
#
_entry.id   fe9a6f610640e82a37b4c51a320f8c35
#
_cell.length_a   1.000
_cell.length_b   1.000
_cell.length_c   1.000
_cell.angle_alpha   90.00
_cell.angle_beta   90.00
_cell.angle_gamma   90.00
#
_symmetry.space_group_name_H-M   'P 1'
#
loop_
_entity.id
_entity.type
_entity.pdbx_description
1 polymer ?
#
loop_
_entity_poly.entity_id
_entity_poly.type
_entity_poly.pdbx_seq_one_letter_code
_entity_poly.pdbx_strand_id
1 'polypeptide(L)'
;TQMDNRTPEKVKFLHGLGFSQVVLARELSLAEIQAVHEACDVPLEVFVHGALCVSYSGQCYVSQHCFGRSANRGECAQFCRLKFDMVDSDGRMIEQGRHLLSLKDMNRGADLERLLDAGVTSLKIEGRLKDVAYVKNVTAWYRSRLDEIFKRRPEYRRASSGQVSLAFTPCLEKSFNRGFTRYFLDGRTPDIFSFHTPKSLGEEVGTVKDVRGKYIVVSGVKPFANGDGLCFLDEQGNLQGFRVNRVEANKIYPAEMPRVPVSYTHLTLPT
;
A
#
# COMPACT_ATOMS: atom_id res chain seq x y z
N THR A 1 11.45 -2.52 13.55
CA THR A 1 9.98 -2.66 13.48
C THR A 1 9.49 -3.86 14.28
N GLN A 2 9.99 -5.06 14.04
CA GLN A 2 9.55 -6.29 14.75
C GLN A 2 9.89 -6.31 16.24
N MET A 3 10.65 -5.35 16.72
CA MET A 3 10.91 -5.10 18.14
C MET A 3 9.85 -4.22 18.79
N ASP A 4 8.81 -3.79 18.06
CA ASP A 4 7.75 -2.93 18.57
C ASP A 4 8.27 -1.61 19.20
N ASN A 5 9.06 -0.85 18.42
CA ASN A 5 9.68 0.40 18.88
C ASN A 5 8.65 1.53 18.79
N ARG A 6 7.88 1.77 19.86
CA ARG A 6 6.81 2.76 19.91
C ARG A 6 7.03 3.89 20.92
N THR A 7 7.91 3.71 21.90
CA THR A 7 8.06 4.69 22.97
C THR A 7 9.45 5.30 22.99
N PRO A 8 9.57 6.56 23.42
CA PRO A 8 10.86 7.22 23.59
C PRO A 8 11.84 6.44 24.47
N GLU A 9 11.35 5.85 25.58
CA GLU A 9 12.16 5.09 26.54
C GLU A 9 12.79 3.88 25.88
N LYS A 10 12.02 3.15 25.07
CA LYS A 10 12.52 1.98 24.35
C LYS A 10 13.57 2.36 23.30
N VAL A 11 13.37 3.49 22.61
CA VAL A 11 14.32 3.97 21.61
C VAL A 11 15.62 4.44 22.29
N LYS A 12 15.53 5.17 23.41
CA LYS A 12 16.70 5.53 24.24
C LYS A 12 17.47 4.30 24.72
N PHE A 13 16.77 3.28 25.19
CA PHE A 13 17.40 2.02 25.63
C PHE A 13 18.18 1.37 24.49
N LEU A 14 17.58 1.26 23.28
CA LEU A 14 18.26 0.71 22.13
C LEU A 14 19.47 1.55 21.71
N HIS A 15 19.36 2.88 21.72
CA HIS A 15 20.48 3.76 21.44
C HIS A 15 21.62 3.57 22.45
N GLY A 16 21.29 3.43 23.73
CA GLY A 16 22.26 3.14 24.81
C GLY A 16 22.97 1.79 24.66
N LEU A 17 22.37 0.83 23.93
CA LEU A 17 23.02 -0.44 23.56
C LEU A 17 23.93 -0.31 22.33
N GLY A 18 24.06 0.88 21.73
CA GLY A 18 24.93 1.14 20.58
C GLY A 18 24.29 0.96 19.21
N PHE A 19 22.96 0.87 19.11
CA PHE A 19 22.30 0.86 17.80
C PHE A 19 22.44 2.25 17.14
N SER A 20 22.95 2.28 15.92
CA SER A 20 23.18 3.49 15.14
C SER A 20 21.93 4.02 14.43
N GLN A 21 20.86 3.26 14.37
CA GLN A 21 19.57 3.61 13.76
C GLN A 21 18.45 2.76 14.34
N VAL A 22 17.28 3.34 14.53
CA VAL A 22 16.11 2.63 15.04
C VAL A 22 14.95 2.72 14.04
N VAL A 23 14.42 1.56 13.64
CA VAL A 23 13.22 1.47 12.82
C VAL A 23 11.98 1.49 13.72
N LEU A 24 11.17 2.52 13.61
CA LEU A 24 9.95 2.67 14.41
C LEU A 24 8.86 1.68 13.99
N ALA A 25 7.91 1.44 14.89
CA ALA A 25 6.69 0.70 14.58
C ALA A 25 5.83 1.50 13.58
N ARG A 26 5.03 0.79 12.77
CA ARG A 26 4.21 1.41 11.71
C ARG A 26 3.04 2.23 12.25
N GLU A 27 2.63 1.92 13.46
CA GLU A 27 1.42 2.39 14.12
C GLU A 27 1.55 3.81 14.68
N LEU A 28 2.76 4.37 14.74
CA LEU A 28 2.98 5.69 15.30
C LEU A 28 2.34 6.78 14.45
N SER A 29 1.73 7.72 15.15
CA SER A 29 1.32 9.03 14.62
C SER A 29 2.54 9.94 14.43
N LEU A 30 2.34 11.03 13.70
CA LEU A 30 3.38 12.03 13.49
C LEU A 30 3.87 12.64 14.82
N ALA A 31 2.94 12.94 15.72
CA ALA A 31 3.26 13.48 17.04
C ALA A 31 4.11 12.51 17.90
N GLU A 32 3.79 11.20 17.84
CA GLU A 32 4.57 10.18 18.55
C GLU A 32 5.99 10.02 17.94
N ILE A 33 6.11 10.11 16.61
CA ILE A 33 7.41 10.10 15.92
C ILE A 33 8.25 11.29 16.37
N GLN A 34 7.67 12.48 16.38
CA GLN A 34 8.33 13.70 16.85
C GLN A 34 8.76 13.60 18.30
N ALA A 35 7.90 13.09 19.20
CA ALA A 35 8.24 12.89 20.61
C ALA A 35 9.41 11.93 20.80
N VAL A 36 9.53 10.89 19.97
CA VAL A 36 10.69 9.99 19.97
C VAL A 36 11.96 10.73 19.54
N HIS A 37 11.88 11.54 18.48
CA HIS A 37 13.00 12.34 17.98
C HIS A 37 13.50 13.35 19.04
N GLU A 38 12.59 14.11 19.65
CA GLU A 38 12.91 15.08 20.69
C GLU A 38 13.55 14.45 21.94
N ALA A 39 13.26 13.18 22.18
CA ALA A 39 13.76 12.45 23.32
C ALA A 39 15.13 11.78 23.09
N CYS A 40 15.59 11.58 21.84
CA CYS A 40 16.80 10.81 21.54
C CYS A 40 17.35 11.15 20.14
N ASP A 41 18.64 11.41 20.06
CA ASP A 41 19.34 11.82 18.82
C ASP A 41 19.62 10.67 17.83
N VAL A 42 19.17 9.44 18.13
CA VAL A 42 19.40 8.32 17.21
C VAL A 42 18.66 8.53 15.88
N PRO A 43 19.30 8.28 14.73
CA PRO A 43 18.64 8.29 13.44
C PRO A 43 17.39 7.42 13.41
N LEU A 44 16.25 7.99 12.99
CA LEU A 44 14.96 7.31 12.94
C LEU A 44 14.62 6.88 11.52
N GLU A 45 14.21 5.62 11.36
CA GLU A 45 13.65 5.08 10.13
C GLU A 45 12.16 4.77 10.30
N VAL A 46 11.34 5.19 9.34
CA VAL A 46 9.90 4.88 9.31
C VAL A 46 9.48 4.27 7.99
N PHE A 47 8.47 3.40 8.01
CA PHE A 47 7.83 2.93 6.79
C PHE A 47 7.00 4.04 6.15
N VAL A 48 7.13 4.18 4.83
CA VAL A 48 6.40 5.18 4.04
C VAL A 48 5.55 4.57 2.94
N HIS A 49 5.83 3.32 2.53
CA HIS A 49 5.12 2.68 1.43
C HIS A 49 5.04 1.16 1.56
N GLY A 50 3.93 0.60 1.06
CA GLY A 50 3.74 -0.82 0.84
C GLY A 50 2.88 -1.53 1.87
N ALA A 51 2.93 -2.85 1.91
CA ALA A 51 2.00 -3.70 2.65
C ALA A 51 2.01 -3.44 4.16
N LEU A 52 0.81 -3.30 4.72
CA LEU A 52 0.58 -3.17 6.16
C LEU A 52 0.26 -4.52 6.81
N CYS A 53 0.59 -4.63 8.09
CA CYS A 53 0.17 -5.71 8.97
C CYS A 53 -1.02 -5.24 9.82
N VAL A 54 -2.05 -6.08 9.98
CA VAL A 54 -3.21 -5.77 10.82
C VAL A 54 -2.86 -5.85 12.31
N SER A 55 -1.85 -6.64 12.66
CA SER A 55 -1.36 -6.76 14.03
C SER A 55 -0.36 -5.65 14.35
N TYR A 56 -0.22 -5.32 15.62
CA TYR A 56 0.88 -4.50 16.12
C TYR A 56 2.23 -5.09 15.69
N SER A 57 3.19 -4.20 15.44
CA SER A 57 4.54 -4.56 14.99
C SER A 57 5.21 -5.55 15.94
N GLY A 58 5.61 -6.72 15.43
CA GLY A 58 6.27 -7.77 16.22
C GLY A 58 5.36 -8.64 17.08
N GLN A 59 4.03 -8.45 17.07
CA GLN A 59 3.08 -9.14 17.96
C GLN A 59 2.14 -10.12 17.24
N CYS A 60 2.44 -10.49 15.99
CA CYS A 60 1.64 -11.47 15.27
C CYS A 60 2.23 -12.89 15.43
N TYR A 61 1.48 -13.77 16.07
CA TYR A 61 1.86 -15.19 16.27
C TYR A 61 1.03 -16.17 15.45
N VAL A 62 0.08 -15.68 14.62
CA VAL A 62 -0.83 -16.54 13.84
C VAL A 62 -0.06 -17.48 12.91
N SER A 63 0.97 -16.98 12.22
CA SER A 63 1.78 -17.81 11.32
C SER A 63 2.49 -18.94 12.06
N GLN A 64 2.93 -18.70 13.28
CA GLN A 64 3.57 -19.71 14.12
C GLN A 64 2.54 -20.73 14.61
N HIS A 65 1.41 -20.28 15.11
CA HIS A 65 0.35 -21.15 15.63
C HIS A 65 -0.26 -22.05 14.55
N CYS A 66 -0.64 -21.48 13.40
CA CYS A 66 -1.37 -22.20 12.36
C CYS A 66 -0.47 -22.94 11.36
N PHE A 67 0.78 -22.51 11.17
CA PHE A 67 1.62 -22.97 10.06
C PHE A 67 3.06 -23.32 10.46
N GLY A 68 3.42 -23.26 11.73
CA GLY A 68 4.79 -23.51 12.22
C GLY A 68 5.84 -22.52 11.71
N ARG A 69 5.43 -21.32 11.22
CA ARG A 69 6.30 -20.31 10.58
C ARG A 69 6.30 -19.01 11.37
N SER A 70 7.45 -18.40 11.58
CA SER A 70 7.54 -17.15 12.34
C SER A 70 7.41 -15.90 11.45
N ALA A 71 6.27 -15.20 11.54
CA ALA A 71 6.07 -13.93 10.85
C ALA A 71 7.09 -12.87 11.29
N ASN A 72 7.48 -12.86 12.58
CA ASN A 72 8.45 -11.92 13.13
C ASN A 72 9.87 -12.18 12.61
N ARG A 73 10.14 -13.37 12.06
CA ARG A 73 11.40 -13.75 11.40
C ARG A 73 11.33 -13.74 9.87
N GLY A 74 10.26 -13.15 9.32
CA GLY A 74 10.11 -12.96 7.88
C GLY A 74 9.28 -14.03 7.16
N GLU A 75 8.72 -15.02 7.84
CA GLU A 75 7.98 -16.16 7.25
C GLU A 75 6.46 -16.01 7.41
N CYS A 76 5.95 -14.79 7.23
CA CYS A 76 4.52 -14.51 7.34
C CYS A 76 3.69 -15.33 6.34
N ALA A 77 2.71 -16.08 6.83
CA ALA A 77 1.78 -16.85 5.99
C ALA A 77 0.65 -16.01 5.39
N GLN A 78 0.59 -14.71 5.71
CA GLN A 78 -0.45 -13.78 5.25
C GLN A 78 -1.89 -14.22 5.61
N PHE A 79 -2.08 -14.86 6.75
CA PHE A 79 -3.38 -15.31 7.25
C PHE A 79 -4.45 -14.19 7.21
N CYS A 80 -4.08 -12.95 7.56
CA CYS A 80 -4.96 -11.79 7.51
C CYS A 80 -5.48 -11.43 6.09
N ARG A 81 -5.00 -12.11 5.05
CA ARG A 81 -5.46 -11.93 3.67
C ARG A 81 -6.48 -12.98 3.22
N LEU A 82 -6.79 -13.93 4.07
CA LEU A 82 -7.84 -14.92 3.82
C LEU A 82 -9.22 -14.31 3.97
N LYS A 83 -10.23 -15.02 3.50
CA LYS A 83 -11.64 -14.70 3.74
C LYS A 83 -12.05 -15.21 5.11
N PHE A 84 -12.88 -14.42 5.80
CA PHE A 84 -13.44 -14.73 7.10
C PHE A 84 -14.93 -14.46 7.10
N ASP A 85 -15.63 -15.21 7.94
CA ASP A 85 -16.99 -14.93 8.34
C ASP A 85 -16.95 -14.20 9.70
N MET A 86 -17.82 -13.24 9.89
CA MET A 86 -18.01 -12.54 11.16
C MET A 86 -19.41 -12.81 11.69
N VAL A 87 -19.45 -13.32 12.92
CA VAL A 87 -20.70 -13.59 13.64
C VAL A 87 -20.73 -12.79 14.94
N ASP A 88 -21.93 -12.44 15.40
CA ASP A 88 -22.10 -11.83 16.73
C ASP A 88 -22.04 -12.89 17.86
N SER A 89 -22.22 -12.45 19.11
CA SER A 89 -22.22 -13.32 20.28
C SER A 89 -23.35 -14.36 20.30
N ASP A 90 -24.44 -14.11 19.54
CA ASP A 90 -25.58 -15.00 19.41
C ASP A 90 -25.45 -15.97 18.23
N GLY A 91 -24.31 -15.92 17.50
CA GLY A 91 -24.03 -16.75 16.34
C GLY A 91 -24.68 -16.26 15.04
N ARG A 92 -25.26 -15.03 15.03
CA ARG A 92 -25.84 -14.47 13.80
C ARG A 92 -24.74 -13.98 12.87
N MET A 93 -24.88 -14.30 11.59
CA MET A 93 -23.96 -13.85 10.56
C MET A 93 -24.05 -12.32 10.38
N ILE A 94 -22.94 -11.60 10.56
CA ILE A 94 -22.79 -10.16 10.28
C ILE A 94 -22.20 -9.96 8.89
N GLU A 95 -21.10 -10.66 8.57
CA GLU A 95 -20.44 -10.63 7.26
C GLU A 95 -19.98 -12.03 6.88
N GLN A 96 -20.06 -12.39 5.58
CA GLN A 96 -19.68 -13.69 5.09
C GLN A 96 -18.64 -13.61 3.96
N GLY A 97 -17.58 -14.39 4.07
CA GLY A 97 -16.61 -14.61 3.00
C GLY A 97 -15.83 -13.35 2.58
N ARG A 98 -15.58 -12.43 3.51
CA ARG A 98 -14.87 -11.15 3.25
C ARG A 98 -13.45 -11.18 3.77
N HIS A 99 -12.60 -10.32 3.20
CA HIS A 99 -11.21 -10.17 3.64
C HIS A 99 -11.12 -9.19 4.83
N LEU A 100 -11.79 -9.52 5.94
CA LEU A 100 -12.05 -8.63 7.08
C LEU A 100 -10.79 -8.09 7.75
N LEU A 101 -9.67 -8.81 7.68
CA LEU A 101 -8.39 -8.41 8.26
C LEU A 101 -7.40 -7.85 7.21
N SER A 102 -7.82 -7.74 5.94
CA SER A 102 -6.95 -7.24 4.88
C SER A 102 -6.89 -5.72 4.90
N LEU A 103 -5.67 -5.17 5.04
CA LEU A 103 -5.44 -3.73 5.01
C LEU A 103 -5.10 -3.25 3.59
N LYS A 104 -5.42 -1.98 3.32
CA LYS A 104 -4.85 -1.18 2.24
C LYS A 104 -3.34 -1.10 2.37
N ASP A 105 -2.64 -0.69 1.34
CA ASP A 105 -1.19 -0.47 1.37
C ASP A 105 -0.89 0.95 1.89
N MET A 106 0.20 1.08 2.65
CA MET A 106 0.65 2.37 3.14
C MET A 106 1.14 3.23 1.99
N ASN A 107 0.76 4.51 2.00
CA ASN A 107 1.33 5.55 1.15
C ASN A 107 1.39 6.88 1.94
N ARG A 108 2.59 7.26 2.37
CA ARG A 108 2.89 8.51 3.07
C ARG A 108 3.64 9.50 2.18
N GLY A 109 3.54 9.35 0.88
CA GLY A 109 4.27 10.18 -0.07
C GLY A 109 3.92 11.67 -0.01
N ALA A 110 2.65 12.00 0.26
CA ALA A 110 2.22 13.38 0.47
C ALA A 110 2.72 13.99 1.80
N ASP A 111 3.17 13.15 2.74
CA ASP A 111 3.57 13.56 4.08
C ASP A 111 5.10 13.55 4.29
N LEU A 112 5.88 13.37 3.22
CA LEU A 112 7.33 13.27 3.33
C LEU A 112 7.95 14.47 4.04
N GLU A 113 7.53 15.68 3.71
CA GLU A 113 8.04 16.89 4.34
C GLU A 113 7.71 16.94 5.84
N ARG A 114 6.48 16.57 6.22
CA ARG A 114 6.07 16.46 7.62
C ARG A 114 6.88 15.41 8.40
N LEU A 115 7.22 14.31 7.75
CA LEU A 115 8.07 13.27 8.35
C LEU A 115 9.50 13.74 8.55
N LEU A 116 10.05 14.48 7.58
CA LEU A 116 11.39 15.10 7.73
C LEU A 116 11.39 16.13 8.86
N ASP A 117 10.36 16.98 8.95
CA ASP A 117 10.20 17.97 10.03
C ASP A 117 10.06 17.29 11.41
N ALA A 118 9.48 16.09 11.47
CA ALA A 118 9.40 15.27 12.70
C ALA A 118 10.68 14.52 13.03
N GLY A 119 11.80 14.78 12.32
CA GLY A 119 13.13 14.23 12.60
C GLY A 119 13.41 12.86 11.96
N VAL A 120 12.61 12.42 11.00
CA VAL A 120 12.86 11.17 10.27
C VAL A 120 14.02 11.36 9.29
N THR A 121 15.02 10.49 9.36
CA THR A 121 16.22 10.53 8.52
C THR A 121 16.28 9.41 7.48
N SER A 122 15.47 8.35 7.66
CA SER A 122 15.45 7.19 6.76
C SER A 122 14.01 6.77 6.45
N LEU A 123 13.75 6.54 5.17
CA LEU A 123 12.43 6.17 4.65
C LEU A 123 12.45 4.73 4.14
N LYS A 124 11.58 3.88 4.69
CA LYS A 124 11.53 2.47 4.36
C LYS A 124 10.35 2.13 3.45
N ILE A 125 10.66 1.51 2.32
CA ILE A 125 9.67 0.99 1.38
C ILE A 125 9.55 -0.52 1.61
N GLU A 126 8.34 -1.02 1.89
CA GLU A 126 8.07 -2.45 1.96
C GLU A 126 7.87 -3.01 0.54
N GLY A 127 8.52 -4.12 0.22
CA GLY A 127 8.44 -4.67 -1.13
C GLY A 127 9.26 -5.94 -1.36
N ARG A 128 9.63 -6.69 -0.31
CA ARG A 128 10.50 -7.87 -0.40
C ARG A 128 10.05 -8.92 -1.42
N LEU A 129 8.74 -9.12 -1.59
CA LEU A 129 8.16 -10.10 -2.53
C LEU A 129 7.62 -9.42 -3.81
N LYS A 130 8.06 -8.20 -4.10
CA LYS A 130 7.66 -7.45 -5.29
C LYS A 130 8.70 -7.60 -6.40
N ASP A 131 8.26 -7.43 -7.63
CA ASP A 131 9.11 -7.49 -8.81
C ASP A 131 9.99 -6.23 -8.96
N VAL A 132 10.89 -6.29 -9.92
CA VAL A 132 11.82 -5.19 -10.22
C VAL A 132 11.09 -3.94 -10.70
N ALA A 133 9.98 -4.08 -11.42
CA ALA A 133 9.21 -2.94 -11.93
C ALA A 133 8.58 -2.15 -10.76
N TYR A 134 8.01 -2.85 -9.78
CA TYR A 134 7.52 -2.24 -8.53
C TYR A 134 8.63 -1.48 -7.81
N VAL A 135 9.79 -2.12 -7.59
CA VAL A 135 10.91 -1.50 -6.86
C VAL A 135 11.39 -0.24 -7.58
N LYS A 136 11.60 -0.32 -8.90
CA LYS A 136 12.02 0.83 -9.70
C LYS A 136 11.01 1.98 -9.63
N ASN A 137 9.74 1.69 -9.87
CA ASN A 137 8.68 2.71 -9.94
C ASN A 137 8.49 3.40 -8.59
N VAL A 138 8.33 2.64 -7.51
CA VAL A 138 8.12 3.20 -6.17
C VAL A 138 9.34 3.98 -5.68
N THR A 139 10.56 3.43 -5.83
CA THR A 139 11.78 4.12 -5.41
C THR A 139 12.01 5.41 -6.21
N ALA A 140 11.77 5.37 -7.53
CA ALA A 140 11.87 6.55 -8.38
C ALA A 140 10.88 7.64 -7.98
N TRP A 141 9.64 7.25 -7.66
CA TRP A 141 8.62 8.20 -7.22
C TRP A 141 9.02 8.92 -5.92
N TYR A 142 9.42 8.16 -4.88
CA TYR A 142 9.86 8.73 -3.60
C TYR A 142 11.13 9.58 -3.77
N ARG A 143 12.06 9.15 -4.62
CA ARG A 143 13.26 9.93 -4.91
C ARG A 143 12.92 11.27 -5.56
N SER A 144 12.06 11.27 -6.58
CA SER A 144 11.62 12.51 -7.24
C SER A 144 10.96 13.48 -6.26
N ARG A 145 10.10 12.97 -5.36
CA ARG A 145 9.46 13.81 -4.33
C ARG A 145 10.46 14.40 -3.35
N LEU A 146 11.43 13.63 -2.89
CA LEU A 146 12.49 14.14 -2.03
C LEU A 146 13.34 15.20 -2.74
N ASP A 147 13.68 15.00 -4.01
CA ASP A 147 14.45 15.98 -4.78
C ASP A 147 13.69 17.31 -4.97
N GLU A 148 12.34 17.26 -5.12
CA GLU A 148 11.48 18.46 -5.12
C GLU A 148 11.50 19.18 -3.76
N ILE A 149 11.45 18.44 -2.65
CA ILE A 149 11.54 19.00 -1.30
C ILE A 149 12.91 19.67 -1.10
N PHE A 150 14.00 19.00 -1.43
CA PHE A 150 15.36 19.50 -1.23
C PHE A 150 15.68 20.76 -2.05
N LYS A 151 15.03 20.96 -3.21
CA LYS A 151 15.16 22.21 -3.99
C LYS A 151 14.60 23.44 -3.26
N ARG A 152 13.57 23.28 -2.45
CA ARG A 152 12.89 24.39 -1.74
C ARG A 152 13.20 24.44 -0.24
N ARG A 153 13.79 23.36 0.31
CA ARG A 153 14.16 23.21 1.72
C ARG A 153 15.66 22.87 1.82
N PRO A 154 16.57 23.87 1.70
CA PRO A 154 18.01 23.65 1.62
C PRO A 154 18.65 23.14 2.93
N GLU A 155 17.92 23.21 4.03
CA GLU A 155 18.32 22.60 5.31
C GLU A 155 18.37 21.07 5.25
N TYR A 156 17.63 20.46 4.34
CA TYR A 156 17.67 19.00 4.11
C TYR A 156 18.71 18.64 3.04
N ARG A 157 19.46 17.57 3.29
CA ARG A 157 20.49 17.08 2.38
C ARG A 157 20.32 15.60 2.10
N ARG A 158 20.75 15.20 0.93
CA ARG A 158 20.85 13.77 0.59
C ARG A 158 21.99 13.15 1.41
N ALA A 159 21.71 12.00 2.03
CA ALA A 159 22.73 11.17 2.66
C ALA A 159 23.54 10.35 1.64
N SER A 160 22.96 10.08 0.46
CA SER A 160 23.62 9.32 -0.61
C SER A 160 24.26 10.23 -1.65
N SER A 161 25.40 9.80 -2.19
CA SER A 161 26.02 10.37 -3.39
C SER A 161 25.35 9.83 -4.66
N GLY A 162 25.62 10.49 -5.78
CA GLY A 162 25.12 10.08 -7.08
C GLY A 162 23.82 10.76 -7.52
N GLN A 163 23.53 10.63 -8.80
CA GLN A 163 22.35 11.22 -9.45
C GLN A 163 21.51 10.12 -10.07
N VAL A 164 20.20 10.34 -10.12
CA VAL A 164 19.24 9.43 -10.74
C VAL A 164 18.67 10.12 -11.97
N SER A 165 18.83 9.48 -13.13
CA SER A 165 18.15 9.85 -14.37
C SER A 165 17.05 8.82 -14.65
N LEU A 166 15.82 9.30 -14.84
CA LEU A 166 14.65 8.45 -15.09
C LEU A 166 14.26 8.51 -16.57
N ALA A 167 14.13 7.35 -17.20
CA ALA A 167 13.61 7.22 -18.56
C ALA A 167 12.09 7.05 -18.61
N PHE A 168 11.39 7.18 -17.46
CA PHE A 168 9.96 7.02 -17.33
C PHE A 168 9.40 7.97 -16.26
N THR A 169 8.11 8.22 -16.29
CA THR A 169 7.40 8.97 -15.24
C THR A 169 6.86 7.98 -14.20
N PRO A 170 7.36 8.02 -12.95
CA PRO A 170 6.90 7.11 -11.92
C PRO A 170 5.47 7.44 -11.47
N CYS A 171 4.66 6.38 -11.23
CA CYS A 171 3.27 6.49 -10.82
C CYS A 171 2.96 5.36 -9.83
N LEU A 172 2.64 5.69 -8.58
CA LEU A 172 2.44 4.70 -7.53
C LEU A 172 1.20 3.83 -7.78
N GLU A 173 0.17 4.40 -8.34
CA GLU A 173 -1.10 3.72 -8.65
C GLU A 173 -0.89 2.57 -9.65
N LYS A 174 0.09 2.70 -10.54
CA LYS A 174 0.49 1.66 -11.51
C LYS A 174 1.31 0.53 -10.89
N SER A 175 1.67 0.62 -9.63
CA SER A 175 2.31 -0.48 -8.90
C SER A 175 1.28 -1.24 -8.07
N PHE A 176 1.64 -2.44 -7.64
CA PHE A 176 0.77 -3.26 -6.80
C PHE A 176 0.27 -2.45 -5.60
N ASN A 177 -1.04 -2.32 -5.47
CA ASN A 177 -1.70 -1.71 -4.31
C ASN A 177 -3.12 -2.28 -4.12
N ARG A 178 -3.60 -2.27 -2.87
CA ARG A 178 -4.97 -2.65 -2.45
C ARG A 178 -5.82 -1.42 -2.11
N GLY A 179 -5.54 -0.29 -2.77
CA GLY A 179 -5.89 1.03 -2.31
C GLY A 179 -4.85 1.53 -1.32
N PHE A 180 -4.78 2.86 -1.14
CA PHE A 180 -3.80 3.49 -0.28
C PHE A 180 -4.39 4.04 1.01
N THR A 181 -3.58 4.06 2.07
CA THR A 181 -3.89 4.66 3.35
C THR A 181 -2.63 5.31 3.94
N ARG A 182 -2.81 6.41 4.67
CA ARG A 182 -1.76 7.01 5.50
C ARG A 182 -1.59 6.28 6.84
N TYR A 183 -2.43 5.28 7.06
CA TYR A 183 -2.55 4.51 8.30
C TYR A 183 -2.86 5.45 9.48
N PHE A 184 -2.14 5.37 10.58
CA PHE A 184 -2.40 6.15 11.80
C PHE A 184 -1.56 7.44 11.90
N LEU A 185 -1.05 7.98 10.78
CA LEU A 185 -0.17 9.16 10.83
C LEU A 185 -0.80 10.38 11.51
N ASP A 186 -2.10 10.60 11.29
CA ASP A 186 -2.85 11.69 11.93
C ASP A 186 -3.82 11.16 13.02
N GLY A 187 -3.60 9.96 13.52
CA GLY A 187 -4.45 9.31 14.50
C GLY A 187 -5.20 8.11 13.96
N ARG A 188 -5.99 7.47 14.81
CA ARG A 188 -6.75 6.27 14.49
C ARG A 188 -7.86 6.58 13.48
N THR A 189 -7.97 5.73 12.45
CA THR A 189 -9.01 5.83 11.42
C THR A 189 -9.50 4.43 11.04
N PRO A 190 -10.80 4.25 10.74
CA PRO A 190 -11.32 3.00 10.20
C PRO A 190 -11.00 2.80 8.71
N ASP A 191 -10.62 3.84 7.97
CA ASP A 191 -10.35 3.76 6.53
C ASP A 191 -8.96 3.16 6.21
N ILE A 192 -8.70 2.00 6.77
CA ILE A 192 -7.45 1.26 6.57
C ILE A 192 -7.66 -0.11 5.91
N PHE A 193 -8.90 -0.56 5.75
CA PHE A 193 -9.23 -1.91 5.32
C PHE A 193 -9.48 -2.01 3.82
N SER A 194 -9.14 -3.17 3.24
CA SER A 194 -9.44 -3.59 1.88
C SER A 194 -10.24 -4.91 1.93
N PHE A 195 -11.56 -4.80 2.15
CA PHE A 195 -12.43 -5.96 2.41
C PHE A 195 -12.74 -6.80 1.15
N HIS A 196 -12.60 -6.21 -0.02
CA HIS A 196 -13.04 -6.84 -1.27
C HIS A 196 -12.00 -7.79 -1.85
N THR A 197 -10.71 -7.43 -1.75
CA THR A 197 -9.66 -8.22 -2.37
C THR A 197 -8.30 -8.05 -1.67
N PRO A 198 -7.50 -9.13 -1.58
CA PRO A 198 -6.09 -9.04 -1.22
C PRO A 198 -5.18 -8.80 -2.43
N LYS A 199 -5.75 -8.79 -3.66
CA LYS A 199 -5.03 -8.59 -4.92
C LYS A 199 -4.84 -7.10 -5.21
N SER A 200 -4.03 -6.77 -6.22
CA SER A 200 -3.87 -5.41 -6.71
C SER A 200 -5.18 -4.88 -7.30
N LEU A 201 -5.52 -3.65 -6.96
CA LEU A 201 -6.59 -2.88 -7.62
C LEU A 201 -6.03 -2.09 -8.81
N GLY A 202 -4.75 -1.66 -8.73
CA GLY A 202 -4.15 -0.85 -9.79
C GLY A 202 -4.65 0.59 -9.84
N GLU A 203 -4.54 1.20 -11.01
CA GLU A 203 -4.96 2.56 -11.29
C GLU A 203 -6.40 2.61 -11.79
N GLU A 204 -7.24 3.49 -11.25
CA GLU A 204 -8.58 3.73 -11.78
C GLU A 204 -8.47 4.40 -13.16
N VAL A 205 -9.09 3.79 -14.17
CA VAL A 205 -8.96 4.21 -15.57
C VAL A 205 -10.28 4.67 -16.19
N GLY A 206 -11.41 4.37 -15.60
CA GLY A 206 -12.69 4.83 -16.07
C GLY A 206 -13.88 4.07 -15.52
N THR A 207 -15.06 4.44 -15.98
CA THR A 207 -16.33 3.85 -15.58
C THR A 207 -17.03 3.22 -16.80
N VAL A 208 -17.59 2.04 -16.63
CA VAL A 208 -18.39 1.37 -17.65
C VAL A 208 -19.68 2.17 -17.86
N LYS A 209 -19.94 2.59 -19.09
CA LYS A 209 -21.18 3.27 -19.48
C LYS A 209 -22.22 2.32 -20.05
N ASP A 210 -21.75 1.32 -20.81
CA ASP A 210 -22.65 0.42 -21.52
C ASP A 210 -21.92 -0.90 -21.85
N VAL A 211 -22.66 -1.99 -21.92
CA VAL A 211 -22.13 -3.31 -22.28
C VAL A 211 -22.95 -3.83 -23.47
N ARG A 212 -22.30 -4.05 -24.59
CA ARG A 212 -22.96 -4.46 -25.86
C ARG A 212 -22.32 -5.71 -26.42
N GLY A 213 -22.92 -6.85 -26.12
CA GLY A 213 -22.60 -8.14 -26.70
C GLY A 213 -21.10 -8.48 -26.78
N LYS A 214 -20.32 -7.78 -27.60
CA LYS A 214 -18.89 -8.06 -27.86
C LYS A 214 -17.95 -6.98 -27.35
N TYR A 215 -18.44 -5.85 -26.82
CA TYR A 215 -17.60 -4.76 -26.33
C TYR A 215 -18.24 -4.01 -25.17
N ILE A 216 -17.39 -3.33 -24.42
CA ILE A 216 -17.73 -2.49 -23.27
C ILE A 216 -17.45 -1.05 -23.66
N VAL A 217 -18.37 -0.14 -23.40
CA VAL A 217 -18.19 1.30 -23.59
C VAL A 217 -17.75 1.90 -22.26
N VAL A 218 -16.59 2.56 -22.26
CA VAL A 218 -16.01 3.15 -21.06
C VAL A 218 -15.94 4.67 -21.18
N SER A 219 -16.27 5.36 -20.10
CA SER A 219 -15.93 6.77 -19.94
C SER A 219 -14.72 6.90 -19.05
N GLY A 220 -13.70 7.54 -19.52
CA GLY A 220 -12.47 7.79 -18.78
C GLY A 220 -11.54 8.68 -19.60
N VAL A 221 -10.57 9.24 -18.93
CA VAL A 221 -9.59 10.16 -19.54
C VAL A 221 -8.28 9.47 -19.94
N LYS A 222 -8.12 8.19 -19.59
CA LYS A 222 -6.87 7.46 -19.81
C LYS A 222 -6.96 6.60 -21.06
N PRO A 223 -5.89 6.58 -21.87
CA PRO A 223 -5.85 5.71 -23.04
C PRO A 223 -5.70 4.25 -22.60
N PHE A 224 -6.41 3.38 -23.30
CA PHE A 224 -6.27 1.92 -23.18
C PHE A 224 -5.40 1.39 -24.30
N ALA A 225 -4.71 0.28 -24.04
CA ALA A 225 -3.91 -0.42 -25.04
C ALA A 225 -4.38 -1.88 -25.22
N ASN A 226 -4.11 -2.42 -26.41
CA ASN A 226 -4.30 -3.85 -26.63
C ASN A 226 -3.37 -4.64 -25.70
N GLY A 227 -3.93 -5.62 -24.99
CA GLY A 227 -3.19 -6.43 -24.05
C GLY A 227 -3.33 -5.98 -22.58
N ASP A 228 -3.90 -4.80 -22.31
CA ASP A 228 -4.16 -4.35 -20.94
C ASP A 228 -5.00 -5.37 -20.17
N GLY A 229 -4.66 -5.58 -18.90
CA GLY A 229 -5.48 -6.30 -17.94
C GLY A 229 -6.37 -5.31 -17.18
N LEU A 230 -7.67 -5.40 -17.29
CA LEU A 230 -8.60 -4.58 -16.54
C LEU A 230 -9.29 -5.40 -15.47
N CYS A 231 -9.66 -4.77 -14.36
CA CYS A 231 -10.49 -5.39 -13.35
C CYS A 231 -11.56 -4.44 -12.82
N PHE A 232 -12.55 -5.01 -12.16
CA PHE A 232 -13.65 -4.31 -11.50
C PHE A 232 -14.19 -5.14 -10.35
N LEU A 233 -14.95 -4.50 -9.45
CA LEU A 233 -15.69 -5.19 -8.41
C LEU A 233 -17.11 -5.50 -8.94
N ASP A 234 -17.54 -6.75 -8.83
CA ASP A 234 -18.93 -7.12 -9.13
C ASP A 234 -19.90 -6.65 -8.04
N GLU A 235 -21.21 -6.86 -8.22
CA GLU A 235 -22.26 -6.46 -7.27
C GLU A 235 -22.09 -7.10 -5.88
N GLN A 236 -21.45 -8.27 -5.81
CA GLN A 236 -21.13 -8.96 -4.56
C GLN A 236 -19.79 -8.47 -3.97
N GLY A 237 -19.09 -7.54 -4.65
CA GLY A 237 -17.79 -7.00 -4.24
C GLY A 237 -16.62 -7.96 -4.48
N ASN A 238 -16.75 -8.94 -5.37
CA ASN A 238 -15.63 -9.78 -5.77
C ASN A 238 -14.87 -9.14 -6.94
N LEU A 239 -13.56 -9.27 -6.92
CA LEU A 239 -12.71 -8.76 -7.99
C LEU A 239 -12.80 -9.66 -9.22
N GLN A 240 -13.32 -9.11 -10.31
CA GLN A 240 -13.34 -9.71 -11.63
C GLN A 240 -12.27 -9.07 -12.52
N GLY A 241 -11.66 -9.86 -13.40
CA GLY A 241 -10.62 -9.36 -14.31
C GLY A 241 -10.82 -9.88 -15.72
N PHE A 242 -10.42 -9.08 -16.71
CA PHE A 242 -10.41 -9.49 -18.10
C PHE A 242 -9.24 -8.83 -18.86
N ARG A 243 -8.83 -9.46 -19.95
CA ARG A 243 -7.81 -8.95 -20.85
C ARG A 243 -8.44 -8.19 -21.99
N VAL A 244 -7.89 -7.03 -22.32
CA VAL A 244 -8.27 -6.24 -23.49
C VAL A 244 -7.65 -6.87 -24.73
N ASN A 245 -8.47 -7.29 -25.69
CA ASN A 245 -7.98 -7.78 -26.99
C ASN A 245 -7.80 -6.62 -27.97
N ARG A 246 -8.76 -5.70 -28.02
CA ARG A 246 -8.74 -4.56 -28.96
C ARG A 246 -9.40 -3.34 -28.33
N VAL A 247 -8.89 -2.16 -28.65
CA VAL A 247 -9.45 -0.87 -28.27
C VAL A 247 -9.81 -0.09 -29.51
N GLU A 248 -10.98 0.51 -29.55
CA GLU A 248 -11.46 1.44 -30.57
C GLU A 248 -12.07 2.67 -29.89
N ALA A 249 -11.34 3.75 -29.80
CA ALA A 249 -11.72 4.93 -29.06
C ALA A 249 -12.11 4.58 -27.61
N ASN A 250 -13.39 4.72 -27.23
CA ASN A 250 -13.92 4.39 -25.91
C ASN A 250 -14.57 2.98 -25.83
N LYS A 251 -14.42 2.16 -26.89
CA LYS A 251 -14.88 0.77 -26.92
C LYS A 251 -13.76 -0.18 -26.64
N ILE A 252 -13.95 -1.02 -25.64
CA ILE A 252 -13.01 -2.07 -25.24
C ILE A 252 -13.61 -3.41 -25.65
N TYR A 253 -12.89 -4.18 -26.44
CA TYR A 253 -13.21 -5.55 -26.83
C TYR A 253 -12.41 -6.50 -25.94
N PRO A 254 -13.02 -7.13 -24.93
CA PRO A 254 -12.36 -8.13 -24.11
C PRO A 254 -11.99 -9.37 -24.93
N ALA A 255 -10.92 -10.08 -24.51
CA ALA A 255 -10.59 -11.39 -25.07
C ALA A 255 -11.72 -12.41 -24.78
N GLU A 256 -12.26 -12.33 -23.56
CA GLU A 256 -13.47 -13.01 -23.12
C GLU A 256 -14.34 -12.00 -22.38
N MET A 257 -15.65 -11.97 -22.71
CA MET A 257 -16.58 -11.06 -22.02
C MET A 257 -16.66 -11.45 -20.54
N PRO A 258 -16.34 -10.52 -19.64
CA PRO A 258 -16.47 -10.81 -18.21
C PRO A 258 -17.95 -11.03 -17.83
N ARG A 259 -18.17 -11.82 -16.80
CA ARG A 259 -19.52 -12.02 -16.25
C ARG A 259 -19.96 -10.70 -15.60
N VAL A 260 -20.75 -9.95 -16.37
CA VAL A 260 -21.48 -8.73 -15.99
C VAL A 260 -20.67 -7.62 -15.33
N PRO A 261 -20.01 -6.74 -16.09
CA PRO A 261 -19.86 -5.36 -15.63
C PRO A 261 -21.22 -4.67 -15.80
N VAL A 262 -21.81 -4.19 -14.72
CA VAL A 262 -23.01 -3.32 -14.78
C VAL A 262 -22.58 -1.92 -15.20
N SER A 263 -23.47 -1.19 -15.87
CA SER A 263 -23.29 0.25 -16.12
C SER A 263 -22.91 0.97 -14.82
N TYR A 264 -21.94 1.89 -14.91
CA TYR A 264 -21.33 2.64 -13.79
C TYR A 264 -20.32 1.87 -12.92
N THR A 265 -19.86 0.69 -13.32
CA THR A 265 -18.76 0.00 -12.66
C THR A 265 -17.42 0.67 -12.95
N HIS A 266 -16.64 0.94 -11.91
CA HIS A 266 -15.28 1.48 -12.05
C HIS A 266 -14.33 0.40 -12.56
N LEU A 267 -13.57 0.73 -13.62
CA LEU A 267 -12.51 -0.12 -14.15
C LEU A 267 -11.17 0.34 -13.59
N THR A 268 -10.34 -0.62 -13.21
CA THR A 268 -8.96 -0.38 -12.79
C THR A 268 -8.00 -1.20 -13.63
N LEU A 269 -6.77 -0.71 -13.77
CA LEU A 269 -5.68 -1.36 -14.47
C LEU A 269 -4.71 -1.94 -13.43
N PRO A 270 -4.86 -3.21 -13.03
CA PRO A 270 -3.89 -3.86 -12.15
C PRO A 270 -2.59 -4.10 -12.92
N THR A 271 -1.51 -3.67 -12.36
CA THR A 271 -0.14 -3.87 -12.86
C THR A 271 0.43 -5.21 -12.43
#